data_ce7c109610c3ff71b6f33eaaef8d8074
#
_entry.id   ce7c109610c3ff71b6f33eaaef8d8074
#
_cell.length_a   1.000
_cell.length_b   1.000
_cell.length_c   1.000
_cell.angle_alpha   90.00
_cell.angle_beta   90.00
_cell.angle_gamma   90.00
#
_symmetry.space_group_name_H-M   'P 1'
#
loop_
_entity.id
_entity.type
_entity.pdbx_description
1 polymer ?
#
loop_
_entity_poly.entity_id
_entity_poly.type
_entity_poly.pdbx_seq_one_letter_code
_entity_poly.pdbx_strand_id
1 'polypeptide(L)'
;MTGLTAYLNVQVIYLNDKIRELSLKYGTEGSACADVCADISEPVTLQPGEFKLIGTGFRLNIQNRQIVAKVYPRSGLGSKGIILRNTVGIIDSDYQGEVKLPVVNTSDKPFTIEPYMRIAQIGFFPVFQASFEEVADFDVTTARGSDGFGSTGH
;
A
#
# COMPACT_ATOMS: atom_id res chain seq x y z
N MET A 1 -14.58 -28.88 5.82
CA MET A 1 -13.13 -28.60 5.95
C MET A 1 -12.99 -27.24 6.57
N THR A 2 -12.66 -27.18 7.87
CA THR A 2 -12.35 -25.93 8.56
C THR A 2 -10.98 -25.48 8.09
N GLY A 3 -10.93 -24.56 7.12
CA GLY A 3 -9.70 -23.96 6.66
C GLY A 3 -9.01 -23.26 7.83
N LEU A 4 -7.78 -23.66 8.14
CA LEU A 4 -6.91 -22.93 9.04
C LEU A 4 -6.65 -21.55 8.41
N THR A 5 -7.37 -20.53 8.87
CA THR A 5 -7.07 -19.14 8.53
C THR A 5 -5.77 -18.80 9.29
N ALA A 6 -4.65 -18.75 8.57
CA ALA A 6 -3.39 -18.31 9.14
C ALA A 6 -3.48 -16.78 9.38
N TYR A 7 -3.61 -16.38 10.64
CA TYR A 7 -3.54 -14.97 11.00
C TYR A 7 -2.09 -14.55 11.21
N LEU A 8 -1.69 -13.46 10.56
CA LEU A 8 -0.45 -12.76 10.86
C LEU A 8 -0.72 -11.80 12.03
N ASN A 9 0.02 -11.94 13.11
CA ASN A 9 -0.05 -10.98 14.21
C ASN A 9 0.87 -9.79 13.92
N VAL A 10 0.30 -8.59 13.84
CA VAL A 10 0.99 -7.33 13.63
C VAL A 10 0.66 -6.39 14.79
N GLN A 11 1.69 -5.88 15.47
CA GLN A 11 1.47 -4.88 16.51
C GLN A 11 1.14 -3.54 15.87
N VAL A 12 0.18 -2.82 16.45
CA VAL A 12 -0.23 -1.50 15.99
C VAL A 12 -0.30 -0.52 17.16
N ILE A 13 0.21 0.70 16.93
CA ILE A 13 -0.02 1.86 17.79
C ILE A 13 -0.92 2.82 17.02
N TYR A 14 -2.11 3.08 17.54
CA TYR A 14 -3.00 4.13 17.04
C TYR A 14 -2.68 5.44 17.74
N LEU A 15 -2.57 6.53 16.96
CA LEU A 15 -2.23 7.84 17.47
C LEU A 15 -3.45 8.60 18.02
N ASN A 16 -4.66 8.14 17.67
CA ASN A 16 -5.91 8.63 18.26
C ASN A 16 -7.01 7.56 18.21
N ASP A 17 -8.05 7.75 19.02
CA ASP A 17 -9.14 6.77 19.18
C ASP A 17 -10.02 6.66 17.93
N LYS A 18 -10.20 7.75 17.19
CA LYS A 18 -11.04 7.73 15.98
C LYS A 18 -10.41 6.88 14.88
N ILE A 19 -9.10 6.95 14.70
CA ILE A 19 -8.38 6.07 13.77
C ILE A 19 -8.42 4.61 14.25
N ARG A 20 -8.32 4.34 15.55
CA ARG A 20 -8.49 2.99 16.09
C ARG A 20 -9.86 2.39 15.74
N GLU A 21 -10.91 3.22 15.78
CA GLU A 21 -12.26 2.80 15.45
C GLU A 21 -12.45 2.52 13.95
N LEU A 22 -11.88 3.34 13.06
CA LEU A 22 -12.22 3.40 11.64
C LEU A 22 -11.20 2.72 10.71
N SER A 23 -9.91 2.77 11.04
CA SER A 23 -8.83 2.31 10.16
C SER A 23 -8.47 0.84 10.44
N LEU A 24 -7.73 0.23 9.51
CA LEU A 24 -7.29 -1.17 9.56
C LEU A 24 -8.45 -2.18 9.71
N LYS A 25 -9.60 -1.89 9.06
CA LYS A 25 -10.77 -2.77 9.03
C LYS A 25 -10.87 -3.47 7.68
N TYR A 26 -11.09 -4.78 7.72
CA TYR A 26 -11.46 -5.55 6.55
C TYR A 26 -12.94 -5.36 6.25
N GLY A 27 -13.27 -5.06 4.98
CA GLY A 27 -14.65 -4.79 4.58
C GLY A 27 -15.55 -6.06 4.62
N THR A 28 -14.95 -7.21 4.28
CA THR A 28 -15.60 -8.54 4.32
C THR A 28 -14.59 -9.58 4.77
N GLU A 29 -15.06 -10.79 5.10
CA GLU A 29 -14.19 -11.92 5.46
C GLU A 29 -13.20 -12.29 4.35
N GLY A 30 -13.58 -12.11 3.08
CA GLY A 30 -12.74 -12.37 1.92
C GLY A 30 -11.87 -11.19 1.46
N SER A 31 -11.89 -10.04 2.16
CA SER A 31 -11.07 -8.88 1.78
C SER A 31 -9.59 -9.18 1.95
N ALA A 32 -8.78 -8.94 0.91
CA ALA A 32 -7.33 -9.12 0.96
C ALA A 32 -6.60 -7.98 1.67
N CYS A 33 -7.20 -6.78 1.73
CA CYS A 33 -6.63 -5.59 2.33
C CYS A 33 -7.61 -4.96 3.33
N ALA A 34 -7.04 -4.33 4.35
CA ALA A 34 -7.77 -3.49 5.31
C ALA A 34 -7.81 -2.04 4.83
N ASP A 35 -8.90 -1.33 5.11
CA ASP A 35 -9.04 0.09 4.79
C ASP A 35 -8.08 0.97 5.61
N VAL A 36 -7.54 2.02 4.99
CA VAL A 36 -6.70 3.03 5.60
C VAL A 36 -7.38 4.39 5.48
N CYS A 37 -7.59 5.05 6.61
CA CYS A 37 -8.23 6.36 6.70
C CYS A 37 -7.20 7.50 6.77
N ALA A 38 -7.60 8.68 6.30
CA ALA A 38 -6.84 9.91 6.46
C ALA A 38 -6.95 10.42 7.90
N ASP A 39 -5.82 10.61 8.57
CA ASP A 39 -5.73 11.27 9.88
C ASP A 39 -5.37 12.74 9.68
N ILE A 40 -6.37 13.53 9.36
CA ILE A 40 -6.29 14.98 9.18
C ILE A 40 -7.38 15.66 9.99
N SER A 41 -7.11 16.86 10.52
CA SER A 41 -8.07 17.63 11.32
C SER A 41 -9.03 18.46 10.47
N GLU A 42 -8.58 18.86 9.27
CA GLU A 42 -9.30 19.73 8.35
C GLU A 42 -9.31 19.13 6.95
N PRO A 43 -10.33 19.39 6.12
CA PRO A 43 -10.36 18.95 4.73
C PRO A 43 -9.12 19.43 3.94
N VAL A 44 -8.57 18.55 3.11
CA VAL A 44 -7.41 18.82 2.26
C VAL A 44 -7.83 18.71 0.80
N THR A 45 -7.84 19.84 0.09
CA THR A 45 -8.13 19.87 -1.35
C THR A 45 -6.85 19.74 -2.16
N LEU A 46 -6.84 18.79 -3.08
CA LEU A 46 -5.79 18.57 -4.07
C LEU A 46 -6.24 19.10 -5.43
N GLN A 47 -5.53 20.09 -5.96
CA GLN A 47 -5.73 20.54 -7.33
C GLN A 47 -5.26 19.47 -8.34
N PRO A 48 -5.66 19.51 -9.62
CA PRO A 48 -5.12 18.66 -10.67
C PRO A 48 -3.57 18.68 -10.67
N GLY A 49 -2.95 17.49 -10.62
CA GLY A 49 -1.51 17.31 -10.53
C GLY A 49 -0.89 17.52 -9.14
N GLU A 50 -1.64 18.05 -8.18
CA GLU A 50 -1.13 18.26 -6.82
C GLU A 50 -1.06 16.95 -6.02
N PHE A 51 -0.04 16.84 -5.14
CA PHE A 51 0.02 15.79 -4.15
C PHE A 51 0.26 16.35 -2.76
N LYS A 52 -0.19 15.62 -1.73
CA LYS A 52 0.15 15.88 -0.33
C LYS A 52 0.47 14.60 0.40
N LEU A 53 1.34 14.70 1.39
CA LEU A 53 1.64 13.62 2.30
C LEU A 53 0.58 13.60 3.40
N ILE A 54 -0.27 12.57 3.40
CA ILE A 54 -1.40 12.42 4.32
C ILE A 54 -1.02 11.43 5.42
N GLY A 55 -1.16 11.83 6.68
CA GLY A 55 -1.01 10.96 7.84
C GLY A 55 -2.14 9.93 7.90
N THR A 56 -1.86 8.77 8.47
CA THR A 56 -2.85 7.71 8.68
C THR A 56 -3.18 7.50 10.16
N GLY A 57 -2.45 8.15 11.06
CA GLY A 57 -2.66 8.09 12.50
C GLY A 57 -2.36 6.72 13.13
N PHE A 58 -1.55 5.89 12.48
CA PHE A 58 -1.09 4.64 13.07
C PHE A 58 0.36 4.32 12.71
N ARG A 59 0.97 3.47 13.55
CA ARG A 59 2.29 2.91 13.39
C ARG A 59 2.19 1.39 13.46
N LEU A 60 3.03 0.68 12.71
CA LEU A 60 3.06 -0.78 12.67
C LEU A 60 4.40 -1.33 13.15
N ASN A 61 4.36 -2.56 13.71
CA ASN A 61 5.54 -3.37 13.93
C ASN A 61 5.20 -4.79 13.48
N ILE A 62 5.71 -5.16 12.30
CA ILE A 62 5.37 -6.44 11.66
C ILE A 62 6.11 -7.61 12.32
N GLN A 63 7.32 -7.37 12.88
CA GLN A 63 8.14 -8.34 13.61
C GLN A 63 8.53 -9.59 12.80
N ASN A 64 8.31 -9.59 11.50
CA ASN A 64 8.64 -10.72 10.62
C ASN A 64 9.23 -10.19 9.30
N ARG A 65 10.55 -10.36 9.14
CA ARG A 65 11.27 -9.90 7.92
C ARG A 65 10.90 -10.65 6.64
N GLN A 66 10.13 -11.73 6.73
CA GLN A 66 9.58 -12.43 5.57
C GLN A 66 8.21 -11.88 5.12
N ILE A 67 7.74 -10.82 5.78
CA ILE A 67 6.48 -10.16 5.48
C ILE A 67 6.74 -8.69 5.17
N VAL A 68 6.10 -8.20 4.14
CA VAL A 68 6.03 -6.79 3.78
C VAL A 68 4.58 -6.32 3.83
N ALA A 69 4.31 -5.13 4.36
CA ALA A 69 3.03 -4.48 4.14
C ALA A 69 3.08 -3.63 2.88
N LYS A 70 2.03 -3.71 2.06
CA LYS A 70 1.89 -2.90 0.86
C LYS A 70 0.61 -2.10 0.92
N VAL A 71 0.73 -0.82 0.60
CA VAL A 71 -0.40 0.11 0.56
C VAL A 71 -0.74 0.44 -0.88
N TYR A 72 -2.02 0.33 -1.19
CA TYR A 72 -2.56 0.52 -2.52
C TYR A 72 -3.65 1.59 -2.53
N PRO A 73 -3.89 2.26 -3.67
CA PRO A 73 -5.11 3.02 -3.87
C PRO A 73 -6.35 2.13 -3.70
N ARG A 74 -7.46 2.72 -3.29
CA ARG A 74 -8.77 2.05 -3.37
C ARG A 74 -9.33 2.18 -4.78
N SER A 75 -9.98 1.15 -5.31
CA SER A 75 -10.54 1.11 -6.66
C SER A 75 -11.44 2.31 -6.97
N GLY A 76 -12.34 2.67 -6.04
CA GLY A 76 -13.27 3.79 -6.21
C GLY A 76 -12.61 5.17 -6.24
N LEU A 77 -11.45 5.36 -5.59
CA LEU A 77 -10.66 6.59 -5.68
C LEU A 77 -9.72 6.56 -6.89
N GLY A 78 -9.10 5.42 -7.15
CA GLY A 78 -8.20 5.22 -8.29
C GLY A 78 -8.91 5.48 -9.62
N SER A 79 -10.16 5.02 -9.79
CA SER A 79 -10.98 5.30 -10.97
C SER A 79 -11.32 6.80 -11.16
N LYS A 80 -11.22 7.59 -10.10
CA LYS A 80 -11.37 9.05 -10.11
C LYS A 80 -10.04 9.80 -10.25
N GLY A 81 -8.92 9.08 -10.45
CA GLY A 81 -7.59 9.67 -10.55
C GLY A 81 -6.94 10.03 -9.21
N ILE A 82 -7.48 9.54 -8.09
CA ILE A 82 -6.88 9.75 -6.76
C ILE A 82 -6.09 8.50 -6.40
N ILE A 83 -4.77 8.62 -6.47
CA ILE A 83 -3.85 7.49 -6.33
C ILE A 83 -2.70 7.83 -5.38
N LEU A 84 -1.81 6.85 -5.14
CA LEU A 84 -0.55 7.08 -4.45
C LEU A 84 0.53 7.46 -5.47
N ARG A 85 1.26 8.54 -5.22
CA ARG A 85 2.32 9.03 -6.11
C ARG A 85 3.48 8.04 -6.28
N ASN A 86 3.73 7.22 -5.26
CA ASN A 86 4.71 6.12 -5.31
C ASN A 86 4.10 4.82 -5.86
N THR A 87 2.91 4.85 -6.45
CA THR A 87 2.16 3.71 -7.00
C THR A 87 1.76 2.66 -5.96
N VAL A 88 2.71 2.06 -5.27
CA VAL A 88 2.52 1.12 -4.15
C VAL A 88 3.42 1.57 -3.01
N GLY A 89 2.84 1.83 -1.85
CA GLY A 89 3.60 2.09 -0.63
C GLY A 89 4.19 0.79 -0.08
N ILE A 90 5.50 0.71 0.04
CA ILE A 90 6.18 -0.42 0.69
C ILE A 90 6.46 -0.04 2.13
N ILE A 91 6.01 -0.86 3.07
CA ILE A 91 6.24 -0.69 4.49
C ILE A 91 7.07 -1.90 4.97
N ASP A 92 8.32 -1.65 5.25
CA ASP A 92 9.27 -2.66 5.70
C ASP A 92 8.90 -3.18 7.10
N SER A 93 9.31 -4.41 7.40
CA SER A 93 8.93 -5.07 8.65
C SER A 93 9.50 -4.40 9.91
N ASP A 94 10.57 -3.64 9.77
CA ASP A 94 11.25 -2.89 10.82
C ASP A 94 10.94 -1.38 10.82
N TYR A 95 10.07 -0.91 9.89
CA TYR A 95 9.62 0.48 9.91
C TYR A 95 8.60 0.70 11.03
N GLN A 96 8.94 1.58 11.97
CA GLN A 96 8.11 1.88 13.16
C GLN A 96 7.59 3.32 13.21
N GLY A 97 7.81 4.09 12.16
CA GLY A 97 7.23 5.43 12.01
C GLY A 97 5.74 5.42 11.69
N GLU A 98 5.09 6.56 11.75
CA GLU A 98 3.74 6.71 11.23
C GLU A 98 3.69 6.40 9.74
N VAL A 99 2.74 5.57 9.33
CA VAL A 99 2.48 5.33 7.91
C VAL A 99 1.89 6.60 7.30
N LYS A 100 2.57 7.18 6.31
CA LYS A 100 2.12 8.37 5.60
C LYS A 100 2.01 8.09 4.11
N LEU A 101 1.00 8.67 3.48
CA LEU A 101 0.62 8.37 2.10
C LEU A 101 0.79 9.60 1.21
N PRO A 102 1.64 9.55 0.17
CA PRO A 102 1.73 10.61 -0.83
C PRO A 102 0.56 10.52 -1.80
N VAL A 103 -0.59 11.07 -1.41
CA VAL A 103 -1.82 11.06 -2.23
C VAL A 103 -1.73 12.11 -3.30
N VAL A 104 -1.96 11.75 -4.56
CA VAL A 104 -1.92 12.63 -5.72
C VAL A 104 -3.27 12.62 -6.45
N ASN A 105 -3.68 13.79 -6.92
CA ASN A 105 -4.81 13.96 -7.82
C ASN A 105 -4.32 14.01 -9.27
N THR A 106 -4.56 12.95 -10.04
CA THR A 106 -4.21 12.86 -11.47
C THR A 106 -5.41 13.19 -12.38
N SER A 107 -6.55 13.56 -11.81
CA SER A 107 -7.74 13.98 -12.58
C SER A 107 -7.64 15.45 -13.02
N ASP A 108 -8.62 15.89 -13.79
CA ASP A 108 -8.75 17.26 -14.30
C ASP A 108 -9.56 18.19 -13.37
N LYS A 109 -10.02 17.69 -12.22
CA LYS A 109 -10.86 18.43 -11.26
C LYS A 109 -10.26 18.41 -9.87
N PRO A 110 -10.47 19.46 -9.05
CA PRO A 110 -10.09 19.42 -7.64
C PRO A 110 -10.77 18.26 -6.91
N PHE A 111 -10.04 17.65 -5.98
CA PHE A 111 -10.56 16.60 -5.10
C PHE A 111 -10.28 16.94 -3.65
N THR A 112 -11.29 16.85 -2.79
CA THR A 112 -11.14 17.11 -1.36
C THR A 112 -11.12 15.81 -0.58
N ILE A 113 -10.06 15.63 0.21
CA ILE A 113 -9.94 14.57 1.20
C ILE A 113 -10.53 15.10 2.50
N GLU A 114 -11.60 14.45 2.97
CA GLU A 114 -12.22 14.78 4.24
C GLU A 114 -11.52 14.04 5.40
N PRO A 115 -11.57 14.60 6.63
CA PRO A 115 -11.10 13.89 7.81
C PRO A 115 -11.69 12.47 7.91
N TYR A 116 -10.83 11.51 8.21
CA TYR A 116 -11.18 10.08 8.34
C TYR A 116 -11.72 9.40 7.07
N MET A 117 -11.63 10.07 5.90
CA MET A 117 -11.95 9.42 4.62
C MET A 117 -11.07 8.18 4.41
N ARG A 118 -11.62 7.08 3.95
CA ARG A 118 -10.87 5.89 3.52
C ARG A 118 -10.16 6.18 2.21
N ILE A 119 -8.86 6.44 2.25
CA ILE A 119 -8.07 6.92 1.11
C ILE A 119 -7.19 5.86 0.47
N ALA A 120 -6.91 4.78 1.18
CA ALA A 120 -6.07 3.69 0.71
C ALA A 120 -6.50 2.36 1.34
N GLN A 121 -5.79 1.31 0.99
CA GLN A 121 -5.92 -0.02 1.60
C GLN A 121 -4.55 -0.65 1.78
N ILE A 122 -4.38 -1.44 2.85
CA ILE A 122 -3.12 -2.09 3.22
C ILE A 122 -3.29 -3.61 3.28
N GLY A 123 -2.37 -4.33 2.67
CA GLY A 123 -2.30 -5.79 2.73
C GLY A 123 -0.90 -6.25 3.15
N PHE A 124 -0.80 -7.50 3.58
CA PHE A 124 0.44 -8.12 4.05
C PHE A 124 0.78 -9.30 3.15
N PHE A 125 2.04 -9.37 2.71
CA PHE A 125 2.48 -10.33 1.70
C PHE A 125 3.81 -10.95 2.08
N PRO A 126 4.06 -12.22 1.73
CA PRO A 126 5.38 -12.81 1.88
C PRO A 126 6.39 -12.11 0.97
N VAL A 127 7.64 -12.01 1.45
CA VAL A 127 8.75 -11.43 0.71
C VAL A 127 9.99 -12.30 0.88
N PHE A 128 10.75 -12.44 -0.19
CA PHE A 128 12.05 -13.08 -0.18
C PHE A 128 13.14 -12.01 -0.30
N GLN A 129 14.15 -12.09 0.55
CA GLN A 129 15.37 -11.32 0.40
C GLN A 129 16.34 -12.14 -0.46
N ALA A 130 16.70 -11.62 -1.62
CA ALA A 130 17.64 -12.28 -2.53
C ALA A 130 19.08 -12.12 -2.03
N SER A 131 19.87 -13.18 -2.15
CA SER A 131 21.32 -13.09 -2.16
C SER A 131 21.76 -12.97 -3.63
N PHE A 132 22.48 -11.91 -3.95
CA PHE A 132 22.93 -11.66 -5.31
C PHE A 132 24.34 -12.29 -5.50
N GLU A 133 24.44 -13.16 -6.48
CA GLU A 133 25.70 -13.78 -6.92
C GLU A 133 26.10 -13.14 -8.24
N GLU A 134 27.29 -12.56 -8.28
CA GLU A 134 27.86 -11.99 -9.50
C GLU A 134 28.40 -13.12 -10.39
N VAL A 135 27.90 -13.19 -11.61
CA VAL A 135 28.36 -14.14 -12.64
C VAL A 135 28.73 -13.39 -13.91
N ALA A 136 29.68 -13.92 -14.67
CA ALA A 136 30.08 -13.32 -15.94
C ALA A 136 29.03 -13.56 -17.04
N ASP A 137 28.31 -14.69 -16.97
CA ASP A 137 27.24 -15.05 -17.90
C ASP A 137 26.26 -16.02 -17.17
N PHE A 138 25.07 -16.19 -17.72
CA PHE A 138 24.09 -17.13 -17.17
C PHE A 138 24.36 -18.55 -17.66
N ASP A 139 24.23 -19.53 -16.77
CA ASP A 139 24.42 -20.96 -17.06
C ASP A 139 23.40 -21.50 -18.06
N VAL A 140 22.25 -20.85 -18.22
CA VAL A 140 21.13 -21.29 -19.04
C VAL A 140 20.62 -20.16 -19.93
N THR A 141 20.54 -20.42 -21.23
CA THR A 141 19.86 -19.55 -22.20
C THR A 141 18.38 -19.88 -22.24
N THR A 142 17.53 -18.87 -22.06
CA THR A 142 16.06 -19.04 -22.15
C THR A 142 15.57 -18.74 -23.58
N ALA A 143 14.40 -19.28 -23.95
CA ALA A 143 13.78 -19.01 -25.25
C ALA A 143 13.43 -17.52 -25.42
N ARG A 144 13.24 -16.77 -24.31
CA ARG A 144 12.97 -15.33 -24.33
C ARG A 144 14.25 -14.51 -24.51
N GLY A 145 15.39 -14.97 -24.02
CA GLY A 145 16.66 -14.24 -24.04
C GLY A 145 16.54 -12.85 -23.38
N SER A 146 16.97 -11.82 -24.08
CA SER A 146 16.90 -10.41 -23.64
C SER A 146 15.64 -9.67 -24.11
N ASP A 147 14.70 -10.33 -24.73
CA ASP A 147 13.52 -9.71 -25.30
C ASP A 147 12.58 -9.15 -24.25
N GLY A 148 12.20 -7.87 -24.42
CA GLY A 148 11.30 -7.11 -23.52
C GLY A 148 10.50 -6.08 -24.30
N PHE A 149 9.74 -5.23 -23.60
CA PHE A 149 9.00 -4.08 -24.14
C PHE A 149 8.12 -4.38 -25.38
N GLY A 150 7.36 -5.48 -25.35
CA GLY A 150 6.40 -5.82 -26.40
C GLY A 150 6.92 -6.78 -27.47
N SER A 151 8.05 -7.44 -27.26
CA SER A 151 8.61 -8.44 -28.17
C SER A 151 7.68 -9.65 -28.41
N THR A 152 6.67 -9.87 -27.56
CA THR A 152 5.69 -10.96 -27.69
C THR A 152 4.44 -10.58 -28.51
N GLY A 153 4.42 -9.40 -29.14
CA GLY A 153 3.30 -8.91 -29.95
C GLY A 153 2.12 -8.34 -29.14
N HIS A 154 1.15 -7.76 -29.86
CA HIS A 154 -0.13 -7.28 -29.33
C HIS A 154 -1.23 -8.24 -29.74
#